data_3d163a3b1ba11fcf00fea965735ee18d
#
_entry.id   3d163a3b1ba11fcf00fea965735ee18d
#
_cell.length_a   1.000
_cell.length_b   1.000
_cell.length_c   1.000
_cell.angle_alpha   90.00
_cell.angle_beta   90.00
_cell.angle_gamma   90.00
#
_symmetry.space_group_name_H-M   'P 1'
#
loop_
_entity.id
_entity.type
_entity.pdbx_description
1 polymer ?
#
loop_
_entity_poly.entity_id
_entity_poly.type
_entity_poly.pdbx_seq_one_letter_code
_entity_poly.pdbx_strand_id
1 'polypeptide(L)'
;YVFSSLTASIDGEFEFSTFDESINKNIGTLKVAMDSKLLINDGQHRRAAIEEALKANPELGEETISIVLFIDEGLRRSQQIFSDLNKHAVNVSKSIGILYDSRDPIAIITKNLLDNNEYLKNFTDKENTSLPKYSPKLFILSSIYETNKKLLNKINATDNQTEKFVLEFWQCLCDNMSEWMFVFDKEISAHNFRNTYIH
;
A
#
# COMPACT_ATOMS: atom_id res chain seq x y z
N TYR A 1 -5.01 13.52 0.63
CA TYR A 1 -4.00 12.49 0.29
C TYR A 1 -2.72 12.80 1.06
N VAL A 2 -2.11 11.76 1.65
CA VAL A 2 -0.78 11.88 2.26
C VAL A 2 0.22 11.26 1.30
N PHE A 3 1.15 12.07 0.82
CA PHE A 3 2.27 11.58 0.02
C PHE A 3 3.46 11.26 0.94
N SER A 4 4.18 10.19 0.65
CA SER A 4 5.49 9.97 1.26
C SER A 4 6.46 11.04 0.77
N SER A 5 7.51 11.34 1.56
CA SER A 5 8.52 12.34 1.24
C SER A 5 9.12 12.13 -0.15
N LEU A 6 9.34 13.22 -0.88
CA LEU A 6 10.26 13.20 -2.02
C LEU A 6 11.70 13.20 -1.48
N THR A 7 12.59 12.52 -2.16
CA THR A 7 14.01 12.54 -1.83
C THR A 7 14.80 13.16 -2.98
N ALA A 8 15.54 14.21 -2.68
CA ALA A 8 16.34 14.92 -3.69
C ALA A 8 17.75 15.22 -3.17
N SER A 9 18.68 15.38 -4.10
CA SER A 9 20.02 15.89 -3.82
C SER A 9 20.16 17.31 -4.37
N ILE A 10 20.91 18.13 -3.67
CA ILE A 10 21.29 19.50 -4.10
C ILE A 10 22.70 19.43 -4.67
N ASP A 11 22.82 19.76 -5.96
CA ASP A 11 24.10 19.96 -6.63
C ASP A 11 24.26 21.46 -6.87
N GLY A 12 25.00 22.15 -6.01
CA GLY A 12 25.23 23.58 -6.04
C GLY A 12 25.47 24.18 -4.65
N GLU A 13 25.55 25.50 -4.61
CA GLU A 13 25.79 26.24 -3.36
C GLU A 13 24.56 26.28 -2.47
N PHE A 14 24.76 26.05 -1.19
CA PHE A 14 23.74 26.15 -0.15
C PHE A 14 24.33 26.71 1.14
N GLU A 15 23.48 27.29 1.95
CA GLU A 15 23.81 27.80 3.30
C GLU A 15 22.71 27.36 4.27
N PHE A 16 23.08 26.76 5.39
CA PHE A 16 22.17 26.44 6.47
C PHE A 16 22.47 27.31 7.67
N SER A 17 21.48 28.08 8.12
CA SER A 17 21.56 28.93 9.29
C SER A 17 20.58 28.47 10.36
N THR A 18 21.06 28.13 11.54
CA THR A 18 20.22 27.73 12.68
C THR A 18 19.41 28.90 13.22
N PHE A 19 18.20 28.67 13.72
CA PHE A 19 17.40 29.71 14.37
C PHE A 19 17.96 30.12 15.72
N ASP A 20 18.45 29.15 16.47
CA ASP A 20 19.06 29.39 17.78
C ASP A 20 20.10 28.32 18.08
N GLU A 21 21.36 28.71 18.14
CA GLU A 21 22.48 27.81 18.41
C GLU A 21 22.46 27.23 19.83
N SER A 22 21.78 27.90 20.76
CA SER A 22 21.73 27.51 22.17
C SER A 22 20.67 26.45 22.45
N ILE A 23 19.58 26.40 21.64
CA ILE A 23 18.43 25.53 21.90
C ILE A 23 18.46 24.29 20.98
N ASN A 24 18.60 24.49 19.67
CA ASN A 24 18.59 23.39 18.72
C ASN A 24 19.33 23.72 17.41
N LYS A 25 20.47 23.08 17.21
CA LYS A 25 21.28 23.26 16.00
C LYS A 25 20.73 22.60 14.74
N ASN A 26 19.67 21.80 14.88
CA ASN A 26 19.12 21.03 13.77
C ASN A 26 17.90 21.71 13.10
N ILE A 27 17.46 22.85 13.61
CA ILE A 27 16.34 23.61 13.05
C ILE A 27 16.84 24.96 12.58
N GLY A 28 16.51 25.34 11.36
CA GLY A 28 17.02 26.56 10.77
C GLY A 28 16.45 26.86 9.41
N THR A 29 17.07 27.79 8.73
CA THR A 29 16.77 28.20 7.35
C THR A 29 17.81 27.59 6.41
N LEU A 30 17.36 26.92 5.37
CA LEU A 30 18.18 26.45 4.26
C LEU A 30 18.00 27.42 3.08
N LYS A 31 19.10 28.06 2.67
CA LYS A 31 19.16 28.84 1.44
C LYS A 31 19.87 28.02 0.38
N VAL A 32 19.27 27.94 -0.79
CA VAL A 32 19.81 27.22 -1.94
C VAL A 32 19.97 28.22 -3.09
N ALA A 33 21.11 28.24 -3.73
CA ALA A 33 21.32 29.11 -4.88
C ALA A 33 20.38 28.78 -6.02
N MET A 34 19.87 29.78 -6.72
CA MET A 34 18.86 29.60 -7.77
C MET A 34 19.35 28.83 -8.99
N ASP A 35 20.64 28.74 -9.20
CA ASP A 35 21.30 27.96 -10.24
C ASP A 35 21.65 26.53 -9.81
N SER A 36 21.43 26.21 -8.54
CA SER A 36 21.64 24.86 -8.03
C SER A 36 20.66 23.88 -8.69
N LYS A 37 21.17 22.69 -9.00
CA LYS A 37 20.36 21.60 -9.56
C LYS A 37 19.81 20.73 -8.45
N LEU A 38 18.49 20.49 -8.50
CA LEU A 38 17.83 19.52 -7.64
C LEU A 38 17.63 18.23 -8.40
N LEU A 39 18.31 17.17 -7.98
CA LEU A 39 18.20 15.85 -8.57
C LEU A 39 17.28 14.98 -7.69
N ILE A 40 16.14 14.55 -8.23
CA ILE A 40 15.21 13.69 -7.50
C ILE A 40 15.73 12.26 -7.48
N ASN A 41 16.06 11.76 -6.29
CA ASN A 41 16.59 10.42 -6.07
C ASN A 41 15.45 9.39 -5.88
N ASP A 42 14.36 9.77 -5.21
CA ASP A 42 13.15 8.98 -5.10
C ASP A 42 11.90 9.88 -5.19
N GLY A 43 10.85 9.36 -5.81
CA GLY A 43 9.58 10.06 -5.95
C GLY A 43 9.32 10.71 -7.31
N GLN A 44 10.03 10.35 -8.39
CA GLN A 44 9.84 10.90 -9.73
C GLN A 44 8.39 10.79 -10.20
N HIS A 45 7.75 9.63 -9.97
CA HIS A 45 6.34 9.42 -10.31
C HIS A 45 5.39 10.28 -9.46
N ARG A 46 5.73 10.50 -8.18
CA ARG A 46 4.98 11.40 -7.29
C ARG A 46 5.08 12.86 -7.75
N ARG A 47 6.28 13.29 -8.12
CA ARG A 47 6.48 14.62 -8.70
C ARG A 47 5.62 14.81 -9.95
N ALA A 48 5.67 13.87 -10.90
CA ALA A 48 4.88 13.95 -12.11
C ALA A 48 3.37 14.01 -11.82
N ALA A 49 2.89 13.20 -10.86
CA ALA A 49 1.49 13.24 -10.44
C ALA A 49 1.10 14.58 -9.80
N ILE A 50 1.99 15.19 -9.01
CA ILE A 50 1.77 16.51 -8.40
C ILE A 50 1.71 17.59 -9.50
N GLU A 51 2.61 17.56 -10.47
CA GLU A 51 2.60 18.50 -11.59
C GLU A 51 1.29 18.44 -12.39
N GLU A 52 0.77 17.24 -12.67
CA GLU A 52 -0.52 17.07 -13.34
C GLU A 52 -1.71 17.53 -12.47
N ALA A 53 -1.66 17.21 -11.17
CA ALA A 53 -2.69 17.62 -10.23
C ALA A 53 -2.78 19.16 -10.12
N LEU A 54 -1.63 19.86 -10.06
CA LEU A 54 -1.57 21.32 -10.01
C LEU A 54 -2.08 21.96 -11.30
N LYS A 55 -1.89 21.35 -12.47
CA LYS A 55 -2.48 21.83 -13.72
C LYS A 55 -4.01 21.72 -13.71
N ALA A 56 -4.53 20.64 -13.13
CA ALA A 56 -5.98 20.40 -13.04
C ALA A 56 -6.65 21.25 -11.95
N ASN A 57 -5.97 21.45 -10.82
CA ASN A 57 -6.45 22.24 -9.68
C ASN A 57 -5.30 23.05 -9.06
N PRO A 58 -5.12 24.33 -9.44
CA PRO A 58 -4.07 25.18 -8.90
C PRO A 58 -4.14 25.44 -7.38
N GLU A 59 -5.31 25.30 -6.75
CA GLU A 59 -5.48 25.50 -5.29
C GLU A 59 -4.66 24.48 -4.47
N LEU A 60 -4.33 23.34 -5.07
CA LEU A 60 -3.44 22.36 -4.44
C LEU A 60 -2.01 22.88 -4.22
N GLY A 61 -1.66 24.02 -4.80
CA GLY A 61 -0.38 24.69 -4.56
C GLY A 61 -0.18 25.19 -3.13
N GLU A 62 -1.28 25.35 -2.37
CA GLU A 62 -1.24 25.73 -0.95
C GLU A 62 -0.99 24.52 -0.02
N GLU A 63 -1.05 23.29 -0.55
CA GLU A 63 -0.78 22.08 0.21
C GLU A 63 0.74 21.89 0.40
N THR A 64 1.10 21.22 1.49
CA THR A 64 2.49 20.97 1.84
C THR A 64 2.89 19.51 1.59
N ILE A 65 4.12 19.31 1.13
CA ILE A 65 4.76 18.01 1.03
C ILE A 65 6.08 18.01 1.80
N SER A 66 6.45 16.84 2.34
CA SER A 66 7.77 16.69 2.94
C SER A 66 8.83 16.36 1.88
N ILE A 67 9.98 16.97 1.98
CA ILE A 67 11.13 16.70 1.12
C ILE A 67 12.34 16.39 2.00
N VAL A 68 13.03 15.29 1.70
CA VAL A 68 14.33 14.95 2.27
C VAL A 68 15.39 15.42 1.28
N LEU A 69 16.21 16.37 1.69
CA LEU A 69 17.29 16.91 0.87
C LEU A 69 18.63 16.37 1.34
N PHE A 70 19.37 15.77 0.41
CA PHE A 70 20.77 15.41 0.61
C PHE A 70 21.68 16.42 -0.05
N ILE A 71 22.74 16.76 0.65
CA ILE A 71 23.81 17.55 0.08
C ILE A 71 24.65 16.60 -0.77
N ASP A 72 24.76 16.88 -2.05
CA ASP A 72 25.48 16.01 -2.98
C ASP A 72 26.90 16.50 -3.23
N GLU A 73 27.84 15.64 -2.93
CA GLU A 73 29.26 15.84 -3.28
C GLU A 73 29.60 15.20 -4.64
N GLY A 74 28.59 14.92 -5.47
CA GLY A 74 28.76 14.41 -6.82
C GLY A 74 27.81 13.31 -7.25
N LEU A 75 27.63 13.15 -8.56
CA LEU A 75 26.70 12.23 -9.21
C LEU A 75 26.78 10.77 -8.72
N ARG A 76 27.96 10.29 -8.34
CA ARG A 76 28.15 8.92 -7.83
C ARG A 76 27.41 8.70 -6.50
N ARG A 77 27.38 9.69 -5.62
CA ARG A 77 26.70 9.60 -4.33
C ARG A 77 25.20 9.62 -4.49
N SER A 78 24.66 10.47 -5.38
CA SER A 78 23.26 10.50 -5.73
C SER A 78 22.80 9.15 -6.31
N GLN A 79 23.58 8.54 -7.19
CA GLN A 79 23.30 7.22 -7.74
C GLN A 79 23.32 6.14 -6.65
N GLN A 80 24.25 6.22 -5.70
CA GLN A 80 24.29 5.29 -4.56
C GLN A 80 23.06 5.46 -3.66
N ILE A 81 22.71 6.69 -3.31
CA ILE A 81 21.51 6.99 -2.52
C ILE A 81 20.25 6.44 -3.22
N PHE A 82 20.12 6.67 -4.53
CA PHE A 82 19.01 6.11 -5.31
C PHE A 82 18.98 4.58 -5.25
N SER A 83 20.14 3.94 -5.41
CA SER A 83 20.26 2.48 -5.32
C SER A 83 19.88 1.95 -3.95
N ASP A 84 20.36 2.60 -2.88
CA ASP A 84 20.12 2.17 -1.51
C ASP A 84 18.65 2.37 -1.11
N LEU A 85 18.04 3.48 -1.47
CA LEU A 85 16.62 3.73 -1.25
C LEU A 85 15.74 2.67 -1.94
N ASN A 86 16.04 2.34 -3.20
CA ASN A 86 15.27 1.36 -3.94
C ASN A 86 15.55 -0.09 -3.51
N LYS A 87 16.80 -0.41 -3.12
CA LYS A 87 17.17 -1.75 -2.65
C LYS A 87 16.52 -2.13 -1.33
N HIS A 88 16.28 -1.15 -0.46
CA HIS A 88 15.65 -1.35 0.85
C HIS A 88 14.17 -0.94 0.88
N ALA A 89 13.60 -0.53 -0.26
CA ALA A 89 12.17 -0.29 -0.37
C ALA A 89 11.42 -1.60 -0.09
N VAL A 90 10.84 -1.72 1.08
CA VAL A 90 9.95 -2.83 1.41
C VAL A 90 8.65 -2.63 0.63
N ASN A 91 8.44 -3.44 -0.39
CA ASN A 91 7.16 -3.47 -1.06
C ASN A 91 6.10 -3.97 -0.07
N VAL A 92 5.26 -3.06 0.39
CA VAL A 92 4.10 -3.41 1.21
C VAL A 92 3.23 -4.37 0.40
N SER A 93 2.90 -5.52 0.98
CA SER A 93 2.07 -6.50 0.29
C SER A 93 0.71 -5.90 -0.07
N LYS A 94 0.12 -6.35 -1.18
CA LYS A 94 -1.22 -5.90 -1.59
C LYS A 94 -2.25 -6.17 -0.49
N SER A 95 -2.12 -7.27 0.24
CA SER A 95 -2.98 -7.62 1.38
C SER A 95 -2.88 -6.59 2.50
N ILE A 96 -1.67 -6.15 2.87
CA ILE A 96 -1.46 -5.09 3.87
C ILE A 96 -2.06 -3.77 3.38
N GLY A 97 -1.86 -3.41 2.10
CA GLY A 97 -2.46 -2.22 1.51
C GLY A 97 -3.99 -2.20 1.68
N ILE A 98 -4.66 -3.31 1.35
CA ILE A 98 -6.11 -3.47 1.49
C ILE A 98 -6.54 -3.42 2.97
N LEU A 99 -5.77 -4.06 3.86
CA LEU A 99 -6.07 -4.12 5.29
C LEU A 99 -6.17 -2.73 5.92
N TYR A 100 -5.27 -1.83 5.53
CA TYR A 100 -5.20 -0.47 6.08
C TYR A 100 -5.92 0.58 5.23
N ASP A 101 -6.42 0.25 4.05
CA ASP A 101 -7.21 1.19 3.25
C ASP A 101 -8.60 1.38 3.87
N SER A 102 -8.89 2.61 4.28
CA SER A 102 -10.18 3.03 4.83
C SER A 102 -11.04 3.83 3.83
N ARG A 103 -10.58 4.01 2.60
CA ARG A 103 -11.24 4.84 1.58
C ARG A 103 -11.84 4.00 0.46
N ASP A 104 -11.24 2.87 0.13
CA ASP A 104 -11.74 1.97 -0.90
C ASP A 104 -12.97 1.21 -0.39
N PRO A 105 -14.17 1.43 -0.96
CA PRO A 105 -15.39 0.75 -0.54
C PRO A 105 -15.27 -0.78 -0.62
N ILE A 106 -14.55 -1.31 -1.62
CA ILE A 106 -14.38 -2.76 -1.79
C ILE A 106 -13.46 -3.31 -0.69
N ALA A 107 -12.43 -2.56 -0.28
CA ALA A 107 -11.58 -2.94 0.84
C ALA A 107 -12.36 -2.95 2.15
N ILE A 108 -13.26 -1.98 2.38
CA ILE A 108 -14.13 -1.92 3.55
C ILE A 108 -15.06 -3.13 3.56
N ILE A 109 -15.78 -3.40 2.47
CA ILE A 109 -16.68 -4.56 2.34
C ILE A 109 -15.91 -5.87 2.57
N THR A 110 -14.69 -5.98 2.04
CA THR A 110 -13.86 -7.18 2.20
C THR A 110 -13.45 -7.39 3.65
N LYS A 111 -13.12 -6.34 4.39
CA LYS A 111 -12.82 -6.42 5.83
C LYS A 111 -14.05 -6.81 6.64
N ASN A 112 -15.18 -6.19 6.37
CA ASN A 112 -16.46 -6.51 7.01
C ASN A 112 -16.87 -7.97 6.75
N LEU A 113 -16.65 -8.47 5.53
CA LEU A 113 -16.86 -9.88 5.20
C LEU A 113 -16.03 -10.80 6.12
N LEU A 114 -14.74 -10.52 6.28
CA LEU A 114 -13.88 -11.33 7.15
C LEU A 114 -14.29 -11.27 8.61
N ASP A 115 -14.79 -10.13 9.08
CA ASP A 115 -15.21 -9.99 10.47
C ASP A 115 -16.54 -10.70 10.76
N ASN A 116 -17.41 -10.84 9.75
CA ASN A 116 -18.72 -11.48 9.85
C ASN A 116 -18.77 -12.94 9.38
N ASN A 117 -17.69 -13.47 8.79
CA ASN A 117 -17.61 -14.87 8.38
C ASN A 117 -16.44 -15.55 9.07
N GLU A 118 -16.74 -16.43 10.02
CA GLU A 118 -15.74 -17.08 10.88
C GLU A 118 -14.76 -17.97 10.09
N TYR A 119 -15.22 -18.65 9.06
CA TYR A 119 -14.37 -19.49 8.19
C TYR A 119 -13.35 -18.62 7.45
N LEU A 120 -13.79 -17.59 6.77
CA LEU A 120 -12.90 -16.69 6.06
C LEU A 120 -11.94 -15.95 7.02
N LYS A 121 -12.41 -15.53 8.18
CA LYS A 121 -11.58 -14.90 9.22
C LYS A 121 -10.43 -15.80 9.64
N ASN A 122 -10.72 -17.07 9.89
CA ASN A 122 -9.74 -18.04 10.39
C ASN A 122 -8.79 -18.54 9.31
N PHE A 123 -9.24 -18.64 8.06
CA PHE A 123 -8.48 -19.25 6.97
C PHE A 123 -7.90 -18.25 5.95
N THR A 124 -7.97 -16.94 6.19
CA THR A 124 -7.37 -15.91 5.36
C THR A 124 -6.06 -15.38 5.95
N ASP A 125 -5.03 -15.33 5.12
CA ASP A 125 -3.78 -14.62 5.38
C ASP A 125 -3.96 -13.15 5.00
N LYS A 126 -3.76 -12.25 5.97
CA LYS A 126 -4.00 -10.81 5.83
C LYS A 126 -2.74 -10.01 5.48
N GLU A 127 -1.58 -10.65 5.48
CA GLU A 127 -0.30 -9.97 5.40
C GLU A 127 0.51 -10.31 4.15
N ASN A 128 0.48 -11.57 3.74
CA ASN A 128 1.33 -12.05 2.66
C ASN A 128 0.72 -11.84 1.26
N THR A 129 1.57 -11.81 0.24
CA THR A 129 1.17 -11.78 -1.18
C THR A 129 0.87 -13.16 -1.74
N SER A 130 1.41 -14.19 -1.11
CA SER A 130 1.19 -15.59 -1.46
C SER A 130 1.22 -16.44 -0.19
N LEU A 131 0.53 -17.57 -0.21
CA LEU A 131 0.54 -18.49 0.93
C LEU A 131 1.86 -19.26 0.98
N PRO A 132 2.58 -19.26 2.11
CA PRO A 132 3.70 -20.17 2.32
C PRO A 132 3.28 -21.64 2.13
N LYS A 133 4.23 -22.48 1.73
CA LYS A 133 3.95 -23.89 1.41
C LYS A 133 3.15 -24.62 2.50
N TYR A 134 3.52 -24.41 3.76
CA TYR A 134 2.90 -25.06 4.91
C TYR A 134 1.91 -24.17 5.67
N SER A 135 1.43 -23.08 5.04
CA SER A 135 0.46 -22.21 5.68
C SER A 135 -0.81 -22.96 6.06
N PRO A 136 -1.36 -22.73 7.26
CA PRO A 136 -2.67 -23.24 7.66
C PRO A 136 -3.83 -22.47 7.01
N LYS A 137 -3.54 -21.46 6.19
CA LYS A 137 -4.53 -20.61 5.53
C LYS A 137 -4.87 -21.15 4.14
N LEU A 138 -6.11 -20.88 3.70
CA LEU A 138 -6.60 -21.23 2.35
C LEU A 138 -6.56 -20.04 1.41
N PHE A 139 -6.75 -18.83 1.93
CA PHE A 139 -6.93 -17.62 1.14
C PHE A 139 -5.89 -16.58 1.52
N ILE A 140 -5.63 -15.64 0.61
CA ILE A 140 -4.96 -14.38 0.89
C ILE A 140 -5.98 -13.25 0.75
N LEU A 141 -5.86 -12.21 1.58
CA LEU A 141 -6.79 -11.09 1.60
C LEU A 141 -6.94 -10.43 0.22
N SER A 142 -5.82 -10.27 -0.49
CA SER A 142 -5.84 -9.68 -1.84
C SER A 142 -6.63 -10.51 -2.86
N SER A 143 -6.68 -11.84 -2.73
CA SER A 143 -7.50 -12.68 -3.62
C SER A 143 -8.99 -12.52 -3.35
N ILE A 144 -9.41 -12.45 -2.09
CA ILE A 144 -10.80 -12.19 -1.72
C ILE A 144 -11.23 -10.81 -2.22
N TYR A 145 -10.39 -9.79 -2.02
CA TYR A 145 -10.64 -8.45 -2.53
C TYR A 145 -10.81 -8.42 -4.06
N GLU A 146 -9.92 -9.06 -4.81
CA GLU A 146 -10.03 -9.13 -6.28
C GLU A 146 -11.29 -9.87 -6.74
N THR A 147 -11.69 -10.91 -6.02
CA THR A 147 -12.93 -11.63 -6.28
C THR A 147 -14.13 -10.71 -6.05
N ASN A 148 -14.18 -9.99 -4.93
CA ASN A 148 -15.23 -9.02 -4.64
C ASN A 148 -15.27 -7.91 -5.70
N LYS A 149 -14.11 -7.39 -6.10
CA LYS A 149 -14.01 -6.37 -7.15
C LYS A 149 -14.60 -6.85 -8.49
N LYS A 150 -14.28 -8.06 -8.90
CA LYS A 150 -14.81 -8.66 -10.13
C LYS A 150 -16.31 -8.94 -10.03
N LEU A 151 -16.77 -9.40 -8.88
CA LEU A 151 -18.17 -9.68 -8.60
C LEU A 151 -19.00 -8.39 -8.69
N LEU A 152 -18.54 -7.33 -8.05
CA LEU A 152 -19.24 -6.06 -7.95
C LEU A 152 -19.19 -5.23 -9.24
N ASN A 153 -18.17 -5.36 -10.06
CA ASN A 153 -18.12 -4.70 -11.37
C ASN A 153 -19.27 -5.04 -12.30
N LYS A 154 -20.02 -6.10 -12.01
CA LYS A 154 -21.18 -6.55 -12.82
C LYS A 154 -22.52 -6.18 -12.20
N ILE A 155 -22.52 -5.51 -11.06
CA ILE A 155 -23.73 -5.25 -10.28
C ILE A 155 -23.90 -3.75 -10.07
N ASN A 156 -25.01 -3.20 -10.59
CA ASN A 156 -25.44 -1.84 -10.30
C ASN A 156 -26.30 -1.85 -9.03
N ALA A 157 -25.68 -1.88 -7.84
CA ALA A 157 -26.37 -1.88 -6.56
C ALA A 157 -25.98 -0.67 -5.71
N THR A 158 -26.84 -0.28 -4.80
CA THR A 158 -26.52 0.71 -3.75
C THR A 158 -25.54 0.13 -2.74
N ASP A 159 -24.77 0.94 -2.03
CA ASP A 159 -23.71 0.50 -1.12
C ASP A 159 -24.15 -0.57 -0.12
N ASN A 160 -25.33 -0.38 0.55
CA ASN A 160 -25.85 -1.36 1.50
C ASN A 160 -26.29 -2.69 0.87
N GLN A 161 -26.81 -2.66 -0.36
CA GLN A 161 -27.20 -3.87 -1.09
C GLN A 161 -25.96 -4.63 -1.57
N THR A 162 -24.91 -3.91 -1.90
CA THR A 162 -23.63 -4.44 -2.35
C THR A 162 -22.95 -5.25 -1.24
N GLU A 163 -22.88 -4.70 -0.03
CA GLU A 163 -22.30 -5.40 1.11
C GLU A 163 -23.07 -6.67 1.46
N LYS A 164 -24.39 -6.55 1.58
CA LYS A 164 -25.25 -7.70 1.86
C LYS A 164 -25.10 -8.81 0.83
N PHE A 165 -25.06 -8.45 -0.46
CA PHE A 165 -24.85 -9.42 -1.54
C PHE A 165 -23.50 -10.14 -1.42
N VAL A 166 -22.41 -9.44 -1.11
CA VAL A 166 -21.09 -10.05 -0.92
C VAL A 166 -21.10 -11.02 0.26
N LEU A 167 -21.69 -10.63 1.39
CA LEU A 167 -21.81 -11.50 2.56
C LEU A 167 -22.59 -12.77 2.25
N GLU A 168 -23.75 -12.67 1.60
CA GLU A 168 -24.60 -13.80 1.22
C GLU A 168 -23.89 -14.71 0.18
N PHE A 169 -23.19 -14.14 -0.79
CA PHE A 169 -22.42 -14.88 -1.78
C PHE A 169 -21.32 -15.75 -1.12
N TRP A 170 -20.51 -15.17 -0.26
CA TRP A 170 -19.45 -15.90 0.41
C TRP A 170 -19.97 -16.90 1.44
N GLN A 171 -21.07 -16.59 2.14
CA GLN A 171 -21.72 -17.54 3.02
C GLN A 171 -22.22 -18.75 2.23
N CYS A 172 -22.90 -18.51 1.12
CA CYS A 172 -23.37 -19.57 0.24
C CYS A 172 -22.20 -20.43 -0.28
N LEU A 173 -21.06 -19.84 -0.65
CA LEU A 173 -19.87 -20.61 -1.04
C LEU A 173 -19.34 -21.46 0.12
N CYS A 174 -19.20 -20.89 1.31
CA CYS A 174 -18.72 -21.62 2.48
C CYS A 174 -19.63 -22.80 2.82
N ASP A 175 -20.95 -22.65 2.68
CA ASP A 175 -21.94 -23.68 3.05
C ASP A 175 -22.04 -24.80 1.99
N ASN A 176 -21.69 -24.53 0.73
CA ASN A 176 -21.89 -25.46 -0.37
C ASN A 176 -20.61 -26.02 -1.00
N MET A 177 -19.43 -25.49 -0.64
CA MET A 177 -18.16 -26.04 -1.09
C MET A 177 -17.71 -27.15 -0.14
N SER A 178 -18.20 -28.37 -0.41
CA SER A 178 -17.93 -29.54 0.44
C SER A 178 -16.44 -29.79 0.67
N GLU A 179 -15.61 -29.51 -0.31
CA GLU A 179 -14.16 -29.66 -0.23
C GLU A 179 -13.53 -28.70 0.79
N TRP A 180 -14.07 -27.50 0.96
CA TRP A 180 -13.60 -26.55 1.97
C TRP A 180 -13.93 -27.01 3.39
N MET A 181 -15.05 -27.71 3.57
CA MET A 181 -15.48 -28.23 4.87
C MET A 181 -14.45 -29.19 5.46
N PHE A 182 -13.78 -30.01 4.65
CA PHE A 182 -12.68 -30.86 5.13
C PHE A 182 -11.55 -30.09 5.81
N VAL A 183 -11.27 -28.86 5.34
CA VAL A 183 -10.26 -28.00 5.96
C VAL A 183 -10.82 -27.26 7.15
N PHE A 184 -12.04 -26.77 7.06
CA PHE A 184 -12.71 -26.06 8.14
C PHE A 184 -12.91 -26.95 9.37
N ASP A 185 -13.28 -28.21 9.16
CA ASP A 185 -13.47 -29.24 10.19
C ASP A 185 -12.15 -29.87 10.62
N LYS A 186 -11.01 -29.42 10.06
CA LYS A 186 -9.66 -29.92 10.36
C LYS A 186 -9.41 -31.39 10.01
N GLU A 187 -10.21 -31.97 9.15
CA GLU A 187 -10.00 -33.33 8.64
C GLU A 187 -8.77 -33.41 7.74
N ILE A 188 -8.55 -32.38 6.93
CA ILE A 188 -7.40 -32.23 6.04
C ILE A 188 -6.72 -30.90 6.34
N SER A 189 -5.38 -30.88 6.37
CA SER A 189 -4.65 -29.61 6.49
C SER A 189 -4.82 -28.76 5.23
N ALA A 190 -4.87 -27.43 5.39
CA ALA A 190 -4.94 -26.49 4.28
C ALA A 190 -3.81 -26.69 3.24
N HIS A 191 -2.63 -27.12 3.69
CA HIS A 191 -1.50 -27.45 2.82
C HIS A 191 -1.82 -28.67 1.93
N ASN A 192 -2.31 -29.76 2.51
CA ASN A 192 -2.66 -30.96 1.76
C ASN A 192 -3.81 -30.68 0.80
N PHE A 193 -4.81 -29.93 1.23
CA PHE A 193 -5.92 -29.51 0.39
C PHE A 193 -5.44 -28.77 -0.85
N ARG A 194 -4.59 -27.74 -0.70
CA ARG A 194 -4.06 -26.98 -1.83
C ARG A 194 -3.28 -27.85 -2.83
N ASN A 195 -2.54 -28.83 -2.34
CA ASN A 195 -1.78 -29.72 -3.20
C ASN A 195 -2.67 -30.74 -3.96
N THR A 196 -3.85 -31.06 -3.44
CA THR A 196 -4.74 -32.07 -4.01
C THR A 196 -5.79 -31.47 -4.92
N TYR A 197 -6.35 -30.30 -4.58
CA TYR A 197 -7.53 -29.73 -5.23
C TYR A 197 -7.28 -28.41 -5.99
N ILE A 198 -6.12 -27.76 -5.81
CA ILE A 198 -5.80 -26.51 -6.48
C ILE A 198 -4.57 -26.73 -7.38
N HIS A 199 -4.82 -27.10 -8.61
CA HIS A 199 -3.83 -27.18 -9.69
C HIS A 199 -4.23 -26.28 -10.86
#